data_c40b8b297dc310800de26fe0e3ad6fcf
#
_entry.id   c40b8b297dc310800de26fe0e3ad6fcf
#
_cell.length_a   1.000
_cell.length_b   1.000
_cell.length_c   1.000
_cell.angle_alpha   90.00
_cell.angle_beta   90.00
_cell.angle_gamma   90.00
#
_symmetry.space_group_name_H-M   'P 1'
#
loop_
_entity.id
_entity.type
_entity.pdbx_description
1 polymer ?
#
loop_
_entity_poly.entity_id
_entity_poly.type
_entity_poly.pdbx_seq_one_letter_code
_entity_poly.pdbx_strand_id
1 'polypeptide(L)'
;PSQRNELRDHISDNGIDNVWFLAGDFHVCFAAKIQSDAAGVAGKMWEIAVTGGNSNPLGESLGWFYDDQFPYASSSARACLITFDPDADDVEVKFIDPDDGSLDYWETHSQA
;
A
#
# COMPACT_ATOMS: atom_id res chain seq x y z
N PRO A 1 -11.69 -0.75 -13.82
CA PRO A 1 -12.80 0.01 -14.39
C PRO A 1 -12.47 1.48 -14.64
N SER A 2 -13.31 2.12 -15.44
CA SER A 2 -13.06 3.48 -15.93
C SER A 2 -12.92 4.53 -14.82
N GLN A 3 -13.73 4.48 -13.79
CA GLN A 3 -13.68 5.46 -12.69
C GLN A 3 -12.35 5.45 -11.93
N ARG A 4 -11.81 4.26 -11.69
CA ARG A 4 -10.50 4.11 -11.06
C ARG A 4 -9.41 4.74 -11.94
N ASN A 5 -9.48 4.46 -13.24
CA ASN A 5 -8.52 5.01 -14.20
C ASN A 5 -8.63 6.53 -14.33
N GLU A 6 -9.86 7.05 -14.36
CA GLU A 6 -10.11 8.49 -14.38
C GLU A 6 -9.49 9.20 -13.18
N LEU A 7 -9.68 8.65 -11.98
CA LEU A 7 -9.11 9.23 -10.76
C LEU A 7 -7.58 9.19 -10.80
N ARG A 8 -7.01 8.04 -11.14
CA ARG A 8 -5.55 7.88 -11.27
C ARG A 8 -4.97 8.85 -12.28
N ASP A 9 -5.59 8.93 -13.45
CA ASP A 9 -5.10 9.77 -14.55
C ASP A 9 -5.23 11.25 -14.21
N HIS A 10 -6.31 11.64 -13.52
CA HIS A 10 -6.47 13.01 -13.04
C HIS A 10 -5.36 13.42 -12.08
N ILE A 11 -5.03 12.55 -11.12
CA ILE A 11 -3.94 12.78 -10.16
C ILE A 11 -2.61 12.92 -10.90
N SER A 12 -2.33 12.00 -11.80
CA SER A 12 -1.09 11.95 -12.55
C SER A 12 -0.94 13.14 -13.52
N ASP A 13 -1.99 13.40 -14.30
CA ASP A 13 -1.97 14.45 -15.36
C ASP A 13 -1.87 15.86 -14.77
N ASN A 14 -2.37 16.05 -13.56
CA ASN A 14 -2.30 17.34 -12.87
C ASN A 14 -1.12 17.44 -11.89
N GLY A 15 -0.23 16.46 -11.86
CA GLY A 15 0.96 16.47 -11.00
C GLY A 15 0.63 16.55 -9.51
N ILE A 16 -0.47 15.94 -9.07
CA ILE A 16 -0.86 15.96 -7.67
C ILE A 16 0.01 14.96 -6.89
N ASP A 17 0.81 15.48 -5.98
CA ASP A 17 1.77 14.72 -5.18
C ASP A 17 1.14 14.11 -3.93
N ASN A 18 1.87 13.17 -3.32
CA ASN A 18 1.63 12.70 -1.95
C ASN A 18 0.25 12.08 -1.75
N VAL A 19 -0.24 11.37 -2.77
CA VAL A 19 -1.54 10.68 -2.70
C VAL A 19 -1.32 9.22 -2.33
N TRP A 20 -1.92 8.82 -1.23
CA TRP A 20 -1.91 7.44 -0.73
C TRP A 20 -3.34 6.99 -0.47
N PHE A 21 -3.65 5.77 -0.87
CA PHE A 21 -4.97 5.17 -0.68
C PHE A 21 -4.92 4.22 0.51
N LEU A 22 -5.84 4.40 1.44
CA LEU A 22 -5.96 3.53 2.62
C LEU A 22 -7.27 2.75 2.51
N ALA A 23 -7.18 1.45 2.65
CA ALA A 23 -8.31 0.55 2.50
C ALA A 23 -8.39 -0.47 3.65
N GLY A 24 -9.60 -0.91 3.91
CA GLY A 24 -9.89 -2.02 4.80
C GLY A 24 -10.82 -3.02 4.13
N ASP A 25 -11.47 -3.86 4.92
CA ASP A 25 -12.59 -4.73 4.51
C ASP A 25 -12.21 -5.88 3.56
N PHE A 26 -11.04 -5.88 2.95
CA PHE A 26 -10.63 -6.94 2.02
C PHE A 26 -10.13 -8.21 2.73
N HIS A 27 -9.89 -8.13 4.03
CA HIS A 27 -9.41 -9.22 4.89
C HIS A 27 -8.02 -9.73 4.51
N VAL A 28 -7.23 -8.91 3.83
CA VAL A 28 -5.83 -9.16 3.50
C VAL A 28 -5.06 -7.86 3.75
N CYS A 29 -3.86 -7.97 4.30
CA CYS A 29 -2.95 -6.84 4.42
C CYS A 29 -2.05 -6.78 3.20
N PHE A 30 -1.87 -5.60 2.63
CA PHE A 30 -0.89 -5.42 1.57
C PHE A 30 -0.40 -3.98 1.46
N ALA A 31 0.78 -3.83 0.88
CA ALA A 31 1.28 -2.57 0.35
C ALA A 31 1.48 -2.75 -1.15
N ALA A 32 0.83 -1.92 -1.96
CA ALA A 32 0.87 -2.05 -3.40
C ALA A 32 1.07 -0.70 -4.09
N LYS A 33 1.84 -0.71 -5.17
CA LYS A 33 1.91 0.43 -6.08
C LYS A 33 0.64 0.48 -6.92
N ILE A 34 0.09 1.66 -7.08
CA ILE A 34 -1.08 1.86 -7.95
C ILE A 34 -0.71 1.60 -9.41
N GLN A 35 0.51 1.97 -9.80
CA GLN A 35 1.02 1.75 -11.14
C GLN A 35 2.53 1.43 -11.06
N SER A 36 2.86 0.15 -11.17
CA SER A 36 4.19 -0.38 -10.84
C SER A 36 5.32 0.17 -11.71
N ASP A 37 5.05 0.40 -12.99
CA ASP A 37 6.09 0.80 -13.95
C ASP A 37 6.07 2.29 -14.29
N ALA A 38 5.23 3.07 -13.60
CA ALA A 38 5.11 4.48 -13.88
C ALA A 38 6.25 5.29 -13.27
N ALA A 39 6.62 6.37 -13.96
CA ALA A 39 7.53 7.39 -13.46
C ALA A 39 6.76 8.59 -12.88
N GLY A 40 7.46 9.47 -12.20
CA GLY A 40 6.88 10.70 -11.65
C GLY A 40 5.83 10.40 -10.59
N VAL A 41 4.80 11.22 -10.55
CA VAL A 41 3.72 11.17 -9.54
C VAL A 41 3.01 9.82 -9.56
N ALA A 42 2.72 9.29 -10.74
CA ALA A 42 2.03 8.00 -10.88
C ALA A 42 2.81 6.84 -10.27
N GLY A 43 4.13 6.88 -10.29
CA GLY A 43 4.98 5.86 -9.69
C GLY A 43 5.10 5.97 -8.17
N LYS A 44 4.58 7.03 -7.57
CA LYS A 44 4.65 7.30 -6.14
C LYS A 44 3.31 7.13 -5.42
N MET A 45 2.27 6.73 -6.13
CA MET A 45 0.97 6.43 -5.55
C MET A 45 0.95 5.02 -5.00
N TRP A 46 0.52 4.89 -3.76
CA TRP A 46 0.43 3.62 -3.05
C TRP A 46 -0.97 3.35 -2.53
N GLU A 47 -1.28 2.09 -2.39
CA GLU A 47 -2.44 1.62 -1.65
C GLU A 47 -1.97 0.74 -0.49
N ILE A 48 -2.46 1.04 0.70
CA ILE A 48 -2.22 0.26 1.90
C ILE A 48 -3.55 -0.32 2.35
N ALA A 49 -3.64 -1.64 2.39
CA ALA A 49 -4.80 -2.35 2.94
C ALA A 49 -4.43 -3.01 4.25
N VAL A 50 -5.31 -2.90 5.23
CA VAL A 50 -5.07 -3.44 6.57
C VAL A 50 -6.27 -4.24 7.02
N THR A 51 -6.03 -5.41 7.59
CA THR A 51 -7.05 -6.16 8.33
C THR A 51 -6.55 -6.48 9.73
N GLY A 52 -7.31 -6.07 10.75
CA GLY A 52 -6.98 -6.33 12.15
C GLY A 52 -7.79 -7.46 12.78
N GLY A 53 -8.88 -7.89 12.16
CA GLY A 53 -9.82 -8.80 12.79
C GLY A 53 -9.93 -10.19 12.15
N ASN A 54 -9.78 -10.27 10.85
CA ASN A 54 -9.92 -11.54 10.12
C ASN A 54 -8.85 -11.62 9.02
N SER A 55 -8.54 -12.85 8.64
CA SER A 55 -7.68 -13.14 7.50
C SER A 55 -8.49 -13.75 6.37
N ASN A 56 -7.99 -13.59 5.15
CA ASN A 56 -8.56 -14.19 3.96
C ASN A 56 -7.48 -14.99 3.21
N PRO A 57 -7.28 -16.27 3.57
CA PRO A 57 -6.24 -17.07 2.91
C PRO A 57 -6.52 -17.29 1.41
N LEU A 58 -7.76 -17.15 0.98
CA LEU A 58 -8.12 -17.30 -0.42
C LEU A 58 -7.45 -16.25 -1.30
N GLY A 59 -7.40 -14.99 -0.85
CA GLY A 59 -6.74 -13.92 -1.59
C GLY A 59 -5.28 -14.22 -1.87
N GLU A 60 -4.57 -14.77 -0.89
CA GLU A 60 -3.18 -15.16 -1.02
C GLU A 60 -3.02 -16.38 -1.96
N SER A 61 -3.91 -17.36 -1.84
CA SER A 61 -3.85 -18.57 -2.66
C SER A 61 -4.15 -18.34 -4.15
N LEU A 62 -4.83 -17.23 -4.49
CA LEU A 62 -5.08 -16.84 -5.87
C LEU A 62 -3.84 -16.25 -6.57
N GLY A 63 -2.78 -16.00 -5.83
CA GLY A 63 -1.53 -15.51 -6.40
C GLY A 63 -1.54 -14.06 -6.86
N TRP A 64 -2.54 -13.28 -6.46
CA TRP A 64 -2.66 -11.88 -6.85
C TRP A 64 -1.53 -11.00 -6.30
N PHE A 65 -0.87 -11.45 -5.23
CA PHE A 65 0.12 -10.69 -4.49
C PHE A 65 1.56 -11.12 -4.79
N TYR A 66 1.78 -11.86 -5.87
CA TYR A 66 3.11 -12.40 -6.19
C TYR A 66 3.77 -11.69 -7.37
N ASP A 67 3.52 -10.40 -7.53
CA ASP A 67 4.22 -9.60 -8.54
C ASP A 67 4.88 -8.36 -7.89
N ASP A 68 5.68 -7.65 -8.69
CA ASP A 68 6.45 -6.49 -8.21
C ASP A 68 5.56 -5.32 -7.78
N GLN A 69 4.28 -5.35 -8.12
CA GLN A 69 3.31 -4.35 -7.68
C GLN A 69 3.01 -4.45 -6.18
N PHE A 70 3.18 -5.65 -5.60
CA PHE A 70 2.88 -5.93 -4.20
C PHE A 70 4.16 -6.29 -3.42
N PRO A 71 4.98 -5.32 -3.00
CA PRO A 71 6.17 -5.63 -2.20
C PRO A 71 5.86 -6.24 -0.84
N TYR A 72 4.62 -6.13 -0.37
CA TYR A 72 4.17 -6.82 0.83
C TYR A 72 2.73 -7.29 0.67
N ALA A 73 2.45 -8.51 1.10
CA ALA A 73 1.11 -9.05 1.27
C ALA A 73 1.09 -10.11 2.35
N SER A 74 0.01 -10.16 3.12
CA SER A 74 -0.18 -11.16 4.17
C SER A 74 -1.67 -11.43 4.39
N SER A 75 -2.03 -12.69 4.53
CA SER A 75 -3.37 -13.10 4.92
C SER A 75 -3.60 -13.05 6.44
N SER A 76 -2.56 -12.85 7.23
CA SER A 76 -2.66 -12.74 8.68
C SER A 76 -3.10 -11.35 9.11
N ALA A 77 -3.80 -11.27 10.25
CA ALA A 77 -4.15 -9.99 10.85
C ALA A 77 -2.90 -9.23 11.28
N ARG A 78 -2.80 -7.95 10.90
CA ARG A 78 -1.66 -7.09 11.22
C ARG A 78 -2.14 -5.71 11.63
N ALA A 79 -1.32 -5.02 12.40
CA ALA A 79 -1.45 -3.58 12.60
C ALA A 79 -0.54 -2.85 11.59
N CYS A 80 -0.95 -1.68 11.18
CA CYS A 80 -0.14 -0.85 10.27
C CYS A 80 0.08 0.53 10.89
N LEU A 81 1.34 0.94 10.92
CA LEU A 81 1.71 2.30 11.32
C LEU A 81 2.29 3.01 10.09
N ILE A 82 1.67 4.12 9.73
CA ILE A 82 2.13 4.98 8.64
C ILE A 82 2.59 6.30 9.24
N THR A 83 3.83 6.67 8.97
CA THR A 83 4.41 7.91 9.45
C THR A 83 4.74 8.81 8.27
N PHE A 84 4.14 9.99 8.24
CA PHE A 84 4.40 11.01 7.23
C PHE A 84 5.43 12.00 7.77
N ASP A 85 6.53 12.15 7.05
CA ASP A 85 7.59 13.11 7.37
C ASP A 85 7.63 14.19 6.28
N PRO A 86 7.00 15.35 6.50
CA PRO A 86 6.96 16.40 5.49
C PRO A 86 8.31 17.09 5.27
N ASP A 87 9.19 17.06 6.26
CA ASP A 87 10.51 17.69 6.12
C ASP A 87 11.44 16.85 5.22
N ALA A 88 11.37 15.53 5.36
CA ALA A 88 12.11 14.60 4.53
C ALA A 88 11.39 14.24 3.23
N ASP A 89 10.12 14.57 3.11
CA ASP A 89 9.23 14.17 2.01
C ASP A 89 9.15 12.67 1.84
N ASP A 90 8.99 11.98 2.97
CA ASP A 90 8.94 10.52 3.08
C ASP A 90 7.66 10.04 3.73
N VAL A 91 7.30 8.80 3.39
CA VAL A 91 6.25 8.02 4.07
C VAL A 91 6.85 6.70 4.53
N GLU A 92 6.86 6.48 5.85
CA GLU A 92 7.30 5.21 6.43
C GLU A 92 6.09 4.32 6.69
N VAL A 93 6.17 3.06 6.25
CA VAL A 93 5.11 2.07 6.45
C VAL A 93 5.68 0.89 7.23
N LYS A 94 5.00 0.55 8.33
CA LYS A 94 5.31 -0.64 9.13
C LYS A 94 4.08 -1.51 9.25
N PHE A 95 4.20 -2.79 8.92
CA PHE A 95 3.22 -3.81 9.28
C PHE A 95 3.75 -4.61 10.46
N ILE A 96 2.97 -4.67 11.51
CA ILE A 96 3.36 -5.17 12.82
C ILE A 96 2.50 -6.38 13.16
N ASP A 97 3.14 -7.47 13.59
CA ASP A 97 2.45 -8.61 14.19
C ASP A 97 1.95 -8.20 15.57
N PRO A 98 0.62 -8.19 15.81
CA PRO A 98 0.08 -7.75 17.10
C PRO A 98 0.35 -8.73 18.25
N ASP A 99 0.72 -9.97 17.95
CA ASP A 99 0.96 -10.98 18.99
C ASP A 99 2.32 -10.78 19.68
N ASP A 100 3.35 -10.42 18.94
CA ASP A 100 4.70 -10.28 19.48
C ASP A 100 5.37 -8.94 19.19
N GLY A 101 4.72 -8.06 18.42
CA GLY A 101 5.26 -6.74 18.06
C GLY A 101 6.35 -6.77 17.01
N SER A 102 6.61 -7.91 16.38
CA SER A 102 7.60 -8.00 15.31
C SER A 102 7.17 -7.27 14.05
N LEU A 103 8.14 -6.84 13.26
CA LEU A 103 7.91 -6.13 12.00
C LEU A 103 7.92 -7.12 10.84
N ASP A 104 6.78 -7.28 10.16
CA ASP A 104 6.67 -8.05 8.92
C ASP A 104 7.16 -7.24 7.72
N TYR A 105 6.97 -5.94 7.76
CA TYR A 105 7.35 -5.02 6.70
C TYR A 105 7.72 -3.69 7.31
N TRP A 106 8.82 -3.12 6.84
CA TRP A 106 9.26 -1.80 7.28
C TRP A 106 10.03 -1.14 6.13
N GLU A 107 9.38 -0.19 5.47
CA GLU A 107 9.97 0.53 4.35
C GLU A 107 9.64 2.01 4.42
N THR A 108 10.58 2.81 3.94
CA THR A 108 10.39 4.25 3.76
C THR A 108 10.33 4.54 2.26
N HIS A 109 9.28 5.24 1.85
CA HIS A 109 9.05 5.58 0.45
C HIS A 109 9.23 7.09 0.26
N SER A 110 10.21 7.47 -0.55
CA SER A 110 10.42 8.87 -0.90
C SER A 110 9.28 9.37 -1.79
N GLN A 111 8.82 10.58 -1.49
CA GLN A 111 7.84 11.31 -2.30
C GLN A 111 8.50 12.44 -3.13
N ALA A 112 9.79 12.61 -2.92
CA ALA A 112 10.58 13.59 -3.67
C ALA A 112 10.76 13.23 -5.14
#